data_898b1cbf5e12c651d409998c33bec454
#
_entry.id   898b1cbf5e12c651d409998c33bec454
#
_cell.length_a   1.000
_cell.length_b   1.000
_cell.length_c   1.000
_cell.angle_alpha   90.00
_cell.angle_beta   90.00
_cell.angle_gamma   90.00
#
_symmetry.space_group_name_H-M   'P 1'
#
loop_
_entity.id
_entity.type
_entity.pdbx_description
1 polymer ?
#
loop_
_entity_poly.entity_id
_entity_poly.type
_entity_poly.pdbx_seq_one_letter_code
_entity_poly.pdbx_strand_id
1 'polypeptide(L)'
;VPAFGQALLPHPLQLDSTQMEKTGLSIAEEAAQLARFRQYELALPRAELATQLAPKSFQTWALLGSLYIQTEELEKGVAALQQAQNLDPENASILFALGSARFQQENYAAAIQELQAGLKLKPNVPGALFDLGNAYYKLNQFPEAVAEYEKAYAQEKNFWPAINNIGLVNYEKGDIEGAIQRWKTAVSIDDKAAEPMLALAVALYTKGDQEQGLAMGEAALKLDNRYGDIEFLKENLWGERLLQDTQKFLETPRIQASLAQNQEAPTPPVMSP
;
A
#
# COMPACT_ATOMS: atom_id res chain seq x y z
N VAL A 1 -55.38 -23.90 -49.74
CA VAL A 1 -54.03 -24.41 -49.50
C VAL A 1 -53.64 -24.00 -48.10
N PRO A 2 -53.41 -24.94 -47.15
CA PRO A 2 -52.98 -24.56 -45.82
C PRO A 2 -51.52 -24.14 -45.87
N ALA A 3 -51.21 -22.94 -45.43
CA ALA A 3 -49.83 -22.48 -45.19
C ALA A 3 -49.33 -23.16 -43.94
N PHE A 4 -48.36 -24.05 -44.11
CA PHE A 4 -47.60 -24.59 -42.97
C PHE A 4 -46.64 -23.51 -42.47
N GLY A 5 -46.99 -22.91 -41.35
CA GLY A 5 -46.08 -22.08 -40.61
C GLY A 5 -44.92 -22.92 -40.12
N GLN A 6 -43.73 -22.76 -40.70
CA GLN A 6 -42.52 -23.30 -40.14
C GLN A 6 -42.25 -22.56 -38.82
N ALA A 7 -42.43 -23.25 -37.70
CA ALA A 7 -41.91 -22.75 -36.40
C ALA A 7 -40.41 -22.64 -36.51
N LEU A 8 -39.90 -21.43 -36.46
CA LEU A 8 -38.48 -21.17 -36.23
C LEU A 8 -38.14 -21.74 -34.87
N LEU A 9 -37.55 -22.93 -34.82
CA LEU A 9 -36.93 -23.45 -33.64
C LEU A 9 -35.78 -22.51 -33.30
N PRO A 10 -35.79 -21.88 -32.11
CA PRO A 10 -34.62 -21.08 -31.71
C PRO A 10 -33.38 -21.98 -31.70
N HIS A 11 -32.44 -21.69 -32.58
CA HIS A 11 -31.17 -22.37 -32.57
C HIS A 11 -30.44 -21.87 -31.34
N PRO A 12 -30.18 -22.71 -30.33
CA PRO A 12 -29.42 -22.26 -29.18
C PRO A 12 -28.04 -21.83 -29.69
N LEU A 13 -27.69 -20.57 -29.47
CA LEU A 13 -26.33 -20.11 -29.71
C LEU A 13 -25.38 -21.03 -28.89
N GLN A 14 -24.66 -21.90 -29.55
CA GLN A 14 -23.58 -22.61 -28.89
C GLN A 14 -22.45 -21.61 -28.64
N LEU A 15 -22.40 -21.07 -27.41
CA LEU A 15 -21.33 -20.23 -26.97
C LEU A 15 -20.07 -21.11 -26.90
N ASP A 16 -19.06 -20.79 -27.70
CA ASP A 16 -17.75 -21.42 -27.60
C ASP A 16 -17.03 -20.95 -26.34
N SER A 17 -17.01 -21.81 -25.34
CA SER A 17 -16.40 -21.52 -24.05
C SER A 17 -14.92 -21.16 -24.18
N THR A 18 -14.20 -21.72 -25.11
CA THR A 18 -12.80 -21.43 -25.39
C THR A 18 -12.62 -20.03 -25.95
N GLN A 19 -13.52 -19.63 -26.85
CA GLN A 19 -13.50 -18.29 -27.42
C GLN A 19 -13.91 -17.23 -26.37
N MET A 20 -14.88 -17.54 -25.50
CA MET A 20 -15.28 -16.68 -24.40
C MET A 20 -14.12 -16.46 -23.43
N GLU A 21 -13.42 -17.51 -23.03
CA GLU A 21 -12.25 -17.43 -22.15
C GLU A 21 -11.15 -16.56 -22.74
N LYS A 22 -10.80 -16.78 -24.03
CA LYS A 22 -9.81 -15.94 -24.73
C LYS A 22 -10.22 -14.47 -24.75
N THR A 23 -11.48 -14.19 -25.04
CA THR A 23 -12.02 -12.83 -25.02
C THR A 23 -11.95 -12.23 -23.62
N GLY A 24 -12.31 -12.99 -22.59
CA GLY A 24 -12.22 -12.57 -21.20
C GLY A 24 -10.79 -12.20 -20.77
N LEU A 25 -9.80 -13.02 -21.16
CA LEU A 25 -8.39 -12.72 -20.89
C LEU A 25 -7.91 -11.45 -21.62
N SER A 26 -8.32 -11.26 -22.88
CA SER A 26 -8.00 -10.03 -23.64
C SER A 26 -8.60 -8.78 -22.98
N ILE A 27 -9.86 -8.86 -22.53
CA ILE A 27 -10.51 -7.75 -21.81
C ILE A 27 -9.81 -7.48 -20.46
N ALA A 28 -9.32 -8.53 -19.79
CA ALA A 28 -8.53 -8.36 -18.57
C ALA A 28 -7.21 -7.62 -18.83
N GLU A 29 -6.55 -7.89 -19.95
CA GLU A 29 -5.34 -7.16 -20.35
C GLU A 29 -5.63 -5.68 -20.61
N GLU A 30 -6.74 -5.35 -21.29
CA GLU A 30 -7.19 -3.97 -21.47
C GLU A 30 -7.48 -3.28 -20.12
N ALA A 31 -8.18 -3.97 -19.22
CA ALA A 31 -8.46 -3.47 -17.89
C ALA A 31 -7.17 -3.19 -17.09
N ALA A 32 -6.20 -4.10 -17.18
CA ALA A 32 -4.88 -3.92 -16.55
C ALA A 32 -4.11 -2.72 -17.12
N GLN A 33 -4.20 -2.47 -18.44
CA GLN A 33 -3.61 -1.27 -19.04
C GLN A 33 -4.27 0.01 -18.52
N LEU A 34 -5.60 0.05 -18.48
CA LEU A 34 -6.34 1.20 -17.93
C LEU A 34 -5.96 1.46 -16.46
N ALA A 35 -5.82 0.40 -15.67
CA ALA A 35 -5.40 0.48 -14.27
C ALA A 35 -3.99 1.11 -14.12
N ARG A 36 -3.04 0.79 -14.99
CA ARG A 36 -1.70 1.40 -15.01
C ARG A 36 -1.75 2.92 -15.21
N PHE A 37 -2.74 3.40 -15.97
CA PHE A 37 -2.99 4.83 -16.18
C PHE A 37 -3.97 5.42 -15.15
N ARG A 38 -4.27 4.70 -14.07
CA ARG A 38 -5.19 5.08 -13.00
C ARG A 38 -6.63 5.37 -13.48
N GLN A 39 -7.01 4.83 -14.63
CA GLN A 39 -8.36 4.96 -15.18
C GLN A 39 -9.28 3.87 -14.60
N TYR A 40 -9.45 3.87 -13.29
CA TYR A 40 -10.12 2.80 -12.55
C TYR A 40 -11.60 2.68 -12.92
N GLU A 41 -12.29 3.79 -13.17
CA GLU A 41 -13.70 3.81 -13.60
C GLU A 41 -13.93 3.07 -14.94
N LEU A 42 -12.92 3.08 -15.81
CA LEU A 42 -12.96 2.36 -17.08
C LEU A 42 -12.42 0.91 -16.96
N ALA A 43 -11.50 0.69 -16.05
CA ALA A 43 -10.89 -0.62 -15.82
C ALA A 43 -11.86 -1.59 -15.13
N LEU A 44 -12.57 -1.13 -14.09
CA LEU A 44 -13.41 -1.96 -13.24
C LEU A 44 -14.51 -2.72 -13.99
N PRO A 45 -15.36 -2.08 -14.84
CA PRO A 45 -16.38 -2.80 -15.60
C PRO A 45 -15.80 -3.84 -16.57
N ARG A 46 -14.60 -3.57 -17.12
CA ARG A 46 -13.91 -4.53 -17.98
C ARG A 46 -13.41 -5.73 -17.20
N ALA A 47 -12.86 -5.52 -16.02
CA ALA A 47 -12.43 -6.62 -15.16
C ALA A 47 -13.61 -7.48 -14.69
N GLU A 48 -14.76 -6.86 -14.38
CA GLU A 48 -16.00 -7.59 -14.06
C GLU A 48 -16.47 -8.44 -15.24
N LEU A 49 -16.48 -7.88 -16.46
CA LEU A 49 -16.82 -8.64 -17.66
C LEU A 49 -15.82 -9.76 -17.91
N ALA A 50 -14.54 -9.51 -17.69
CA ALA A 50 -13.49 -10.52 -17.85
C ALA A 50 -13.73 -11.74 -16.94
N THR A 51 -14.12 -11.55 -15.68
CA THR A 51 -14.46 -12.66 -14.76
C THR A 51 -15.69 -13.44 -15.20
N GLN A 52 -16.67 -12.79 -15.83
CA GLN A 52 -17.86 -13.46 -16.36
C GLN A 52 -17.52 -14.34 -17.59
N LEU A 53 -16.61 -13.87 -18.44
CA LEU A 53 -16.21 -14.59 -19.65
C LEU A 53 -15.15 -15.67 -19.39
N ALA A 54 -14.27 -15.46 -18.40
CA ALA A 54 -13.20 -16.37 -18.00
C ALA A 54 -13.27 -16.69 -16.48
N PRO A 55 -14.36 -17.29 -15.97
CA PRO A 55 -14.58 -17.48 -14.54
C PRO A 55 -13.61 -18.47 -13.88
N LYS A 56 -12.90 -19.29 -14.67
CA LYS A 56 -11.91 -20.26 -14.20
C LYS A 56 -10.47 -19.72 -14.22
N SER A 57 -10.28 -18.49 -14.67
CA SER A 57 -8.96 -17.85 -14.69
C SER A 57 -8.72 -17.12 -13.39
N PHE A 58 -7.71 -17.51 -12.62
CA PHE A 58 -7.32 -16.79 -11.41
C PHE A 58 -6.86 -15.35 -11.73
N GLN A 59 -6.28 -15.13 -12.90
CA GLN A 59 -5.77 -13.82 -13.33
C GLN A 59 -6.88 -12.76 -13.40
N THR A 60 -8.06 -13.12 -13.95
CA THR A 60 -9.19 -12.19 -14.04
C THR A 60 -9.71 -11.81 -12.66
N TRP A 61 -9.83 -12.78 -11.75
CA TRP A 61 -10.27 -12.54 -10.37
C TRP A 61 -9.23 -11.76 -9.56
N ALA A 62 -7.95 -12.04 -9.72
CA ALA A 62 -6.88 -11.30 -9.06
C ALA A 62 -6.84 -9.83 -9.51
N LEU A 63 -7.00 -9.57 -10.81
CA LEU A 63 -7.10 -8.22 -11.35
C LEU A 63 -8.33 -7.48 -10.79
N LEU A 64 -9.50 -8.12 -10.81
CA LEU A 64 -10.73 -7.55 -10.28
C LEU A 64 -10.60 -7.22 -8.80
N GLY A 65 -10.04 -8.14 -8.01
CA GLY A 65 -9.79 -7.91 -6.59
C GLY A 65 -8.85 -6.73 -6.33
N SER A 66 -7.76 -6.63 -7.10
CA SER A 66 -6.83 -5.50 -6.99
C SER A 66 -7.49 -4.17 -7.36
N LEU A 67 -8.36 -4.15 -8.36
CA LEU A 67 -9.11 -2.94 -8.75
C LEU A 67 -10.10 -2.51 -7.67
N TYR A 68 -10.85 -3.45 -7.09
CA TYR A 68 -11.74 -3.14 -5.97
C TYR A 68 -10.99 -2.55 -4.76
N ILE A 69 -9.79 -3.04 -4.47
CA ILE A 69 -8.95 -2.47 -3.40
C ILE A 69 -8.53 -1.03 -3.75
N GLN A 70 -8.13 -0.78 -5.00
CA GLN A 70 -7.74 0.56 -5.47
C GLN A 70 -8.91 1.56 -5.47
N THR A 71 -10.14 1.08 -5.56
CA THR A 71 -11.37 1.89 -5.49
C THR A 71 -12.01 1.88 -4.09
N GLU A 72 -11.27 1.42 -3.08
CA GLU A 72 -11.68 1.38 -1.67
C GLU A 72 -12.88 0.44 -1.37
N GLU A 73 -13.20 -0.47 -2.30
CA GLU A 73 -14.22 -1.49 -2.13
C GLU A 73 -13.64 -2.77 -1.51
N LEU A 74 -13.08 -2.66 -0.31
CA LEU A 74 -12.22 -3.68 0.32
C LEU A 74 -12.87 -5.05 0.44
N GLU A 75 -14.17 -5.14 0.80
CA GLU A 75 -14.89 -6.40 0.95
C GLU A 75 -15.01 -7.15 -0.38
N LYS A 76 -15.34 -6.42 -1.45
CA LYS A 76 -15.40 -6.98 -2.81
C LYS A 76 -14.01 -7.40 -3.28
N GLY A 77 -12.99 -6.59 -2.99
CA GLY A 77 -11.60 -6.87 -3.30
C GLY A 77 -11.14 -8.18 -2.69
N VAL A 78 -11.37 -8.36 -1.39
CA VAL A 78 -11.05 -9.59 -0.68
C VAL A 78 -11.81 -10.79 -1.24
N ALA A 79 -13.12 -10.65 -1.51
CA ALA A 79 -13.92 -11.74 -2.07
C ALA A 79 -13.40 -12.19 -3.45
N ALA A 80 -13.05 -11.25 -4.32
CA ALA A 80 -12.47 -11.55 -5.63
C ALA A 80 -11.08 -12.21 -5.52
N LEU A 81 -10.21 -11.72 -4.61
CA LEU A 81 -8.90 -12.34 -4.35
C LEU A 81 -9.03 -13.74 -3.75
N GLN A 82 -10.01 -14.00 -2.88
CA GLN A 82 -10.30 -15.34 -2.38
C GLN A 82 -10.75 -16.28 -3.48
N GLN A 83 -11.53 -15.79 -4.45
CA GLN A 83 -11.87 -16.59 -5.63
C GLN A 83 -10.63 -16.89 -6.48
N ALA A 84 -9.72 -15.94 -6.63
CA ALA A 84 -8.44 -16.18 -7.30
C ALA A 84 -7.59 -17.23 -6.56
N GLN A 85 -7.52 -17.14 -5.22
CA GLN A 85 -6.82 -18.10 -4.37
C GLN A 85 -7.41 -19.53 -4.49
N ASN A 86 -8.73 -19.66 -4.56
CA ASN A 86 -9.37 -20.96 -4.76
C ASN A 86 -9.00 -21.61 -6.10
N LEU A 87 -8.73 -20.78 -7.12
CA LEU A 87 -8.33 -21.26 -8.46
C LEU A 87 -6.84 -21.55 -8.55
N ASP A 88 -6.00 -20.80 -7.82
CA ASP A 88 -4.55 -21.00 -7.78
C ASP A 88 -4.03 -20.78 -6.33
N PRO A 89 -4.15 -21.79 -5.46
CA PRO A 89 -3.83 -21.66 -4.04
C PRO A 89 -2.32 -21.52 -3.74
N GLU A 90 -1.45 -21.90 -4.67
CA GLU A 90 0.01 -21.79 -4.52
C GLU A 90 0.59 -20.54 -5.19
N ASN A 91 -0.24 -19.52 -5.42
CA ASN A 91 0.19 -18.27 -6.01
C ASN A 91 0.56 -17.24 -4.92
N ALA A 92 1.85 -17.06 -4.72
CA ALA A 92 2.36 -16.12 -3.72
C ALA A 92 1.85 -14.68 -3.92
N SER A 93 1.66 -14.22 -5.16
CA SER A 93 1.19 -12.87 -5.46
C SER A 93 -0.25 -12.64 -4.99
N ILE A 94 -1.11 -13.64 -5.12
CA ILE A 94 -2.49 -13.59 -4.62
C ILE A 94 -2.50 -13.52 -3.09
N LEU A 95 -1.67 -14.34 -2.43
CA LEU A 95 -1.53 -14.35 -0.98
C LEU A 95 -1.00 -13.00 -0.45
N PHE A 96 -0.03 -12.39 -1.14
CA PHE A 96 0.44 -11.06 -0.78
C PHE A 96 -0.65 -10.00 -0.95
N ALA A 97 -1.41 -10.06 -2.04
CA ALA A 97 -2.53 -9.13 -2.26
C ALA A 97 -3.63 -9.28 -1.19
N LEU A 98 -3.95 -10.53 -0.81
CA LEU A 98 -4.89 -10.82 0.30
C LEU A 98 -4.35 -10.27 1.62
N GLY A 99 -3.06 -10.47 1.90
CA GLY A 99 -2.42 -9.95 3.10
C GLY A 99 -2.53 -8.44 3.20
N SER A 100 -2.19 -7.72 2.12
CA SER A 100 -2.33 -6.26 2.05
C SER A 100 -3.78 -5.81 2.18
N ALA A 101 -4.74 -6.50 1.55
CA ALA A 101 -6.16 -6.18 1.68
C ALA A 101 -6.68 -6.42 3.11
N ARG A 102 -6.28 -7.50 3.76
CA ARG A 102 -6.60 -7.77 5.17
C ARG A 102 -6.02 -6.74 6.11
N PHE A 103 -4.80 -6.26 5.81
CA PHE A 103 -4.20 -5.16 6.57
C PHE A 103 -5.03 -3.88 6.47
N GLN A 104 -5.50 -3.51 5.27
CA GLN A 104 -6.37 -2.36 5.07
C GLN A 104 -7.74 -2.50 5.76
N GLN A 105 -8.24 -3.74 5.92
CA GLN A 105 -9.41 -4.05 6.73
C GLN A 105 -9.12 -4.05 8.26
N GLU A 106 -7.92 -3.68 8.66
CA GLU A 106 -7.44 -3.76 10.06
C GLU A 106 -7.45 -5.17 10.65
N ASN A 107 -7.63 -6.19 9.81
CA ASN A 107 -7.54 -7.59 10.21
C ASN A 107 -6.10 -8.09 10.16
N TYR A 108 -5.27 -7.56 11.06
CA TYR A 108 -3.82 -7.78 11.06
C TYR A 108 -3.45 -9.25 11.28
N ALA A 109 -4.22 -10.00 12.06
CA ALA A 109 -3.98 -11.42 12.28
C ALA A 109 -4.17 -12.24 10.98
N ALA A 110 -5.21 -11.96 10.20
CA ALA A 110 -5.41 -12.59 8.90
C ALA A 110 -4.35 -12.13 7.90
N ALA A 111 -3.96 -10.85 7.91
CA ALA A 111 -2.89 -10.34 7.08
C ALA A 111 -1.57 -11.10 7.31
N ILE A 112 -1.19 -11.34 8.57
CA ILE A 112 -0.01 -12.13 8.93
C ILE A 112 -0.08 -13.54 8.34
N GLN A 113 -1.23 -14.22 8.46
CA GLN A 113 -1.40 -15.59 7.94
C GLN A 113 -1.19 -15.66 6.42
N GLU A 114 -1.82 -14.75 5.67
CA GLU A 114 -1.70 -14.70 4.21
C GLU A 114 -0.27 -14.33 3.77
N LEU A 115 0.33 -13.32 4.39
CA LEU A 115 1.70 -12.89 4.07
C LEU A 115 2.72 -14.00 4.39
N GLN A 116 2.59 -14.68 5.53
CA GLN A 116 3.45 -15.82 5.88
C GLN A 116 3.28 -16.97 4.90
N ALA A 117 2.05 -17.27 4.47
CA ALA A 117 1.79 -18.32 3.49
C ALA A 117 2.44 -17.97 2.14
N GLY A 118 2.30 -16.73 1.68
CA GLY A 118 2.96 -16.24 0.47
C GLY A 118 4.49 -16.28 0.56
N LEU A 119 5.06 -15.88 1.70
CA LEU A 119 6.51 -15.89 1.93
C LEU A 119 7.08 -17.31 2.07
N LYS A 120 6.29 -18.31 2.42
CA LYS A 120 6.72 -19.73 2.33
C LYS A 120 6.92 -20.16 0.88
N LEU A 121 6.10 -19.66 -0.04
CA LEU A 121 6.21 -19.94 -1.46
C LEU A 121 7.30 -19.09 -2.13
N LYS A 122 7.42 -17.83 -1.74
CA LYS A 122 8.38 -16.87 -2.28
C LYS A 122 9.03 -16.05 -1.16
N PRO A 123 10.13 -16.53 -0.55
CA PRO A 123 10.66 -16.01 0.72
C PRO A 123 11.25 -14.60 0.68
N ASN A 124 11.87 -14.21 -0.43
CA ASN A 124 12.70 -13.01 -0.51
C ASN A 124 12.02 -11.89 -1.28
N VAL A 125 10.81 -11.49 -0.85
CA VAL A 125 10.06 -10.38 -1.44
C VAL A 125 10.05 -9.22 -0.46
N PRO A 126 10.87 -8.15 -0.68
CA PRO A 126 11.03 -7.06 0.28
C PRO A 126 9.70 -6.40 0.68
N GLY A 127 8.81 -6.15 -0.29
CA GLY A 127 7.50 -5.55 -0.02
C GLY A 127 6.62 -6.44 0.89
N ALA A 128 6.59 -7.76 0.65
CA ALA A 128 5.81 -8.67 1.48
C ALA A 128 6.38 -8.81 2.91
N LEU A 129 7.71 -8.82 3.04
CA LEU A 129 8.38 -8.78 4.35
C LEU A 129 8.07 -7.47 5.09
N PHE A 130 8.06 -6.35 4.38
CA PHE A 130 7.69 -5.05 4.94
C PHE A 130 6.23 -5.02 5.40
N ASP A 131 5.30 -5.50 4.57
CA ASP A 131 3.88 -5.59 4.93
C ASP A 131 3.64 -6.50 6.14
N LEU A 132 4.38 -7.62 6.22
CA LEU A 132 4.33 -8.51 7.39
C LEU A 132 4.85 -7.80 8.65
N GLY A 133 5.94 -7.04 8.53
CA GLY A 133 6.45 -6.18 9.60
C GLY A 133 5.42 -5.16 10.07
N ASN A 134 4.72 -4.50 9.12
CA ASN A 134 3.64 -3.55 9.43
C ASN A 134 2.49 -4.22 10.20
N ALA A 135 2.08 -5.42 9.80
CA ALA A 135 1.03 -6.17 10.49
C ALA A 135 1.43 -6.56 11.92
N TYR A 136 2.66 -7.00 12.13
CA TYR A 136 3.20 -7.23 13.47
C TYR A 136 3.27 -5.96 14.31
N TYR A 137 3.70 -4.84 13.70
CA TYR A 137 3.75 -3.54 14.37
C TYR A 137 2.38 -3.11 14.90
N LYS A 138 1.32 -3.24 14.08
CA LYS A 138 -0.05 -2.90 14.48
C LYS A 138 -0.58 -3.77 15.63
N LEU A 139 -0.04 -4.97 15.83
CA LEU A 139 -0.33 -5.84 16.96
C LEU A 139 0.63 -5.65 18.15
N ASN A 140 1.48 -4.62 18.11
CA ASN A 140 2.54 -4.37 19.11
C ASN A 140 3.54 -5.53 19.27
N GLN A 141 3.65 -6.40 18.27
CA GLN A 141 4.64 -7.49 18.21
C GLN A 141 5.95 -6.91 17.63
N PHE A 142 6.58 -6.03 18.42
CA PHE A 142 7.72 -5.23 17.97
C PHE A 142 8.97 -6.06 17.61
N PRO A 143 9.34 -7.12 18.35
CA PRO A 143 10.47 -7.97 17.96
C PRO A 143 10.27 -8.62 16.58
N GLU A 144 9.09 -9.13 16.31
CA GLU A 144 8.71 -9.76 15.04
C GLU A 144 8.70 -8.72 13.91
N ALA A 145 8.14 -7.53 14.16
CA ALA A 145 8.14 -6.43 13.20
C ALA A 145 9.55 -6.04 12.76
N VAL A 146 10.45 -5.83 13.73
CA VAL A 146 11.85 -5.48 13.45
C VAL A 146 12.54 -6.58 12.66
N ALA A 147 12.32 -7.86 13.01
CA ALA A 147 12.92 -8.99 12.30
C ALA A 147 12.52 -9.02 10.81
N GLU A 148 11.25 -8.74 10.50
CA GLU A 148 10.78 -8.73 9.10
C GLU A 148 11.28 -7.48 8.34
N TYR A 149 11.33 -6.31 8.97
CA TYR A 149 11.93 -5.12 8.37
C TYR A 149 13.43 -5.30 8.08
N GLU A 150 14.18 -5.93 8.99
CA GLU A 150 15.58 -6.24 8.77
C GLU A 150 15.79 -7.22 7.60
N LYS A 151 14.91 -8.23 7.45
CA LYS A 151 14.92 -9.11 6.28
C LYS A 151 14.63 -8.34 4.99
N ALA A 152 13.62 -7.44 4.99
CA ALA A 152 13.29 -6.61 3.83
C ALA A 152 14.49 -5.76 3.39
N TYR A 153 15.13 -5.07 4.33
CA TYR A 153 16.32 -4.27 4.08
C TYR A 153 17.52 -5.12 3.66
N ALA A 154 17.66 -6.35 4.17
CA ALA A 154 18.72 -7.25 3.76
C ALA A 154 18.61 -7.65 2.28
N GLN A 155 17.39 -7.80 1.76
CA GLN A 155 17.13 -8.11 0.35
C GLN A 155 17.35 -6.89 -0.56
N GLU A 156 16.99 -5.70 -0.09
CA GLU A 156 17.07 -4.46 -0.88
C GLU A 156 17.64 -3.32 -0.02
N LYS A 157 18.93 -3.01 -0.20
CA LYS A 157 19.68 -2.05 0.63
C LYS A 157 19.27 -0.59 0.46
N ASN A 158 18.56 -0.25 -0.59
CA ASN A 158 17.98 1.08 -0.80
C ASN A 158 16.50 1.16 -0.34
N PHE A 159 15.95 0.10 0.24
CA PHE A 159 14.59 0.08 0.76
C PHE A 159 14.50 0.82 2.12
N TRP A 160 14.65 2.15 2.08
CA TRP A 160 14.63 3.00 3.27
C TRP A 160 13.35 2.88 4.12
N PRO A 161 12.12 2.52 3.58
CA PRO A 161 10.92 2.39 4.42
C PRO A 161 11.08 1.36 5.54
N ALA A 162 11.79 0.26 5.28
CA ALA A 162 12.04 -0.74 6.32
C ALA A 162 12.90 -0.17 7.47
N ILE A 163 13.95 0.58 7.14
CA ILE A 163 14.80 1.23 8.15
C ILE A 163 14.05 2.33 8.90
N ASN A 164 13.21 3.10 8.20
CA ASN A 164 12.32 4.08 8.82
C ASN A 164 11.42 3.42 9.88
N ASN A 165 10.76 2.32 9.54
CA ASN A 165 9.83 1.65 10.44
C ASN A 165 10.53 0.97 11.64
N ILE A 166 11.78 0.52 11.49
CA ILE A 166 12.60 0.13 12.66
C ILE A 166 12.82 1.33 13.59
N GLY A 167 13.03 2.52 13.03
CA GLY A 167 13.10 3.76 13.79
C GLY A 167 11.82 4.06 14.56
N LEU A 168 10.64 3.90 13.92
CA LEU A 168 9.34 4.04 14.58
C LEU A 168 9.20 3.08 15.76
N VAL A 169 9.53 1.80 15.57
CA VAL A 169 9.51 0.80 16.66
C VAL A 169 10.43 1.21 17.81
N ASN A 170 11.68 1.61 17.51
CA ASN A 170 12.65 2.00 18.53
C ASN A 170 12.14 3.20 19.34
N TYR A 171 11.54 4.20 18.68
CA TYR A 171 11.00 5.37 19.35
C TYR A 171 9.86 5.00 20.30
N GLU A 172 8.92 4.17 19.85
CA GLU A 172 7.81 3.70 20.71
C GLU A 172 8.31 2.91 21.93
N LYS A 173 9.37 2.14 21.79
CA LYS A 173 10.02 1.44 22.89
C LYS A 173 10.84 2.36 23.82
N GLY A 174 11.01 3.64 23.47
CA GLY A 174 11.81 4.61 24.22
C GLY A 174 13.30 4.59 23.90
N ASP A 175 13.73 3.81 22.90
CA ASP A 175 15.10 3.82 22.37
C ASP A 175 15.25 4.97 21.36
N ILE A 176 15.30 6.19 21.87
CA ILE A 176 15.37 7.40 21.06
C ILE A 176 16.68 7.47 20.27
N GLU A 177 17.80 7.04 20.84
CA GLU A 177 19.11 7.02 20.16
C GLU A 177 19.10 6.02 19.00
N GLY A 178 18.57 4.83 19.24
CA GLY A 178 18.42 3.83 18.19
C GLY A 178 17.51 4.32 17.05
N ALA A 179 16.42 4.99 17.37
CA ALA A 179 15.54 5.60 16.39
C ALA A 179 16.27 6.66 15.54
N ILE A 180 16.98 7.59 16.18
CA ILE A 180 17.79 8.61 15.50
C ILE A 180 18.80 7.99 14.53
N GLN A 181 19.49 6.92 14.93
CA GLN A 181 20.46 6.24 14.04
C GLN A 181 19.78 5.61 12.84
N ARG A 182 18.61 4.97 13.02
CA ARG A 182 17.84 4.38 11.93
C ARG A 182 17.36 5.45 10.95
N TRP A 183 16.80 6.55 11.43
CA TRP A 183 16.34 7.64 10.56
C TRP A 183 17.48 8.38 9.85
N LYS A 184 18.63 8.57 10.50
CA LYS A 184 19.85 9.05 9.81
C LYS A 184 20.23 8.14 8.66
N THR A 185 20.16 6.82 8.85
CA THR A 185 20.44 5.85 7.79
C THR A 185 19.37 5.96 6.67
N ALA A 186 18.08 6.03 7.00
CA ALA A 186 17.02 6.17 6.00
C ALA A 186 17.19 7.45 5.15
N VAL A 187 17.46 8.59 5.78
CA VAL A 187 17.73 9.86 5.08
C VAL A 187 19.01 9.81 4.24
N SER A 188 20.04 9.04 4.66
CA SER A 188 21.24 8.85 3.85
C SER A 188 21.03 7.98 2.60
N ILE A 189 20.00 7.12 2.61
CA ILE A 189 19.59 6.32 1.45
C ILE A 189 18.78 7.18 0.46
N ASP A 190 17.85 7.99 0.99
CA ASP A 190 17.05 8.91 0.19
C ASP A 190 16.89 10.25 0.94
N ASP A 191 17.61 11.26 0.48
CA ASP A 191 17.61 12.61 1.05
C ASP A 191 16.33 13.41 0.77
N LYS A 192 15.41 12.85 -0.03
CA LYS A 192 14.08 13.40 -0.33
C LYS A 192 12.95 12.66 0.39
N ALA A 193 13.28 11.66 1.21
CA ALA A 193 12.30 10.95 2.02
C ALA A 193 11.84 11.85 3.19
N ALA A 194 10.70 12.53 3.00
CA ALA A 194 10.17 13.50 3.97
C ALA A 194 9.84 12.85 5.32
N GLU A 195 9.31 11.63 5.33
CA GLU A 195 8.89 10.93 6.54
C GLU A 195 10.05 10.69 7.53
N PRO A 196 11.13 9.96 7.19
CA PRO A 196 12.22 9.74 8.12
C PRO A 196 12.95 11.05 8.47
N MET A 197 12.94 12.05 7.59
CA MET A 197 13.49 13.37 7.85
C MET A 197 12.69 14.09 8.94
N LEU A 198 11.36 14.08 8.88
CA LEU A 198 10.52 14.69 9.92
C LEU A 198 10.63 13.93 11.25
N ALA A 199 10.62 12.59 11.21
CA ALA A 199 10.77 11.77 12.41
C ALA A 199 12.11 12.06 13.12
N LEU A 200 13.20 12.16 12.34
CA LEU A 200 14.51 12.55 12.84
C LEU A 200 14.50 13.96 13.44
N ALA A 201 13.85 14.91 12.76
CA ALA A 201 13.72 16.30 13.23
C ALA A 201 13.04 16.38 14.59
N VAL A 202 11.90 15.69 14.77
CA VAL A 202 11.16 15.62 16.04
C VAL A 202 12.02 15.00 17.14
N ALA A 203 12.71 13.89 16.83
CA ALA A 203 13.55 13.22 17.81
C ALA A 203 14.74 14.09 18.26
N LEU A 204 15.40 14.79 17.35
CA LEU A 204 16.48 15.74 17.67
C LEU A 204 15.97 16.90 18.51
N TYR A 205 14.84 17.48 18.13
CA TYR A 205 14.21 18.57 18.89
C TYR A 205 13.87 18.17 20.33
N THR A 206 13.22 17.00 20.48
CA THR A 206 12.82 16.47 21.79
C THR A 206 14.03 16.16 22.68
N LYS A 207 15.14 15.74 22.07
CA LYS A 207 16.39 15.46 22.78
C LYS A 207 17.15 16.72 23.23
N GLY A 208 16.81 17.89 22.68
CA GLY A 208 17.46 19.16 23.00
C GLY A 208 18.23 19.83 21.86
N ASP A 209 18.45 19.13 20.76
CA ASP A 209 19.05 19.67 19.53
C ASP A 209 18.00 20.47 18.72
N GLN A 210 17.46 21.51 19.38
CA GLN A 210 16.27 22.23 18.88
C GLN A 210 16.53 22.89 17.53
N GLU A 211 17.66 23.58 17.36
CA GLU A 211 17.96 24.30 16.11
C GLU A 211 18.09 23.36 14.92
N GLN A 212 18.79 22.25 15.10
CA GLN A 212 18.94 21.24 14.04
C GLN A 212 17.59 20.56 13.75
N GLY A 213 16.83 20.23 14.80
CA GLY A 213 15.49 19.67 14.65
C GLY A 213 14.55 20.57 13.86
N LEU A 214 14.49 21.86 14.23
CA LEU A 214 13.62 22.83 13.53
C LEU A 214 14.02 23.01 12.07
N ALA A 215 15.31 23.19 11.77
CA ALA A 215 15.77 23.33 10.38
C ALA A 215 15.47 22.10 9.52
N MET A 216 15.65 20.91 10.08
CA MET A 216 15.34 19.65 9.38
C MET A 216 13.84 19.44 9.19
N GLY A 217 13.02 19.82 10.17
CA GLY A 217 11.56 19.75 10.06
C GLY A 217 10.99 20.68 9.00
N GLU A 218 11.52 21.92 8.90
CA GLU A 218 11.17 22.84 7.79
C GLU A 218 11.49 22.22 6.43
N ALA A 219 12.67 21.60 6.31
CA ALA A 219 13.06 20.92 5.06
C ALA A 219 12.15 19.73 4.72
N ALA A 220 11.80 18.91 5.70
CA ALA A 220 10.88 17.78 5.52
C ALA A 220 9.47 18.23 5.07
N LEU A 221 8.90 19.24 5.76
CA LEU A 221 7.57 19.78 5.44
C LEU A 221 7.53 20.54 4.10
N LYS A 222 8.67 21.04 3.63
CA LYS A 222 8.79 21.60 2.29
C LYS A 222 8.81 20.53 1.20
N LEU A 223 9.36 19.34 1.49
CA LEU A 223 9.33 18.18 0.59
C LEU A 223 7.92 17.62 0.47
N ASP A 224 7.22 17.46 1.59
CA ASP A 224 5.84 16.99 1.63
C ASP A 224 5.11 17.57 2.86
N ASN A 225 4.22 18.52 2.61
CA ASN A 225 3.48 19.23 3.66
C ASN A 225 2.39 18.38 4.32
N ARG A 226 2.01 17.23 3.74
CA ARG A 226 1.04 16.31 4.35
C ARG A 226 1.52 15.78 5.70
N TYR A 227 2.82 15.66 5.89
CA TYR A 227 3.42 15.26 7.16
C TYR A 227 3.24 16.31 8.29
N GLY A 228 2.68 17.47 8.00
CA GLY A 228 2.20 18.43 9.00
C GLY A 228 0.83 18.09 9.60
N ASP A 229 0.17 17.04 9.14
CA ASP A 229 -1.13 16.57 9.61
C ASP A 229 -0.96 15.32 10.48
N ILE A 230 -1.43 15.40 11.73
CA ILE A 230 -1.34 14.30 12.70
C ILE A 230 -2.14 13.07 12.25
N GLU A 231 -3.29 13.23 11.61
CA GLU A 231 -4.06 12.09 11.11
C GLU A 231 -3.32 11.37 9.98
N PHE A 232 -2.71 12.12 9.07
CA PHE A 232 -1.85 11.53 8.04
C PHE A 232 -0.67 10.75 8.63
N LEU A 233 -0.07 11.23 9.72
CA LEU A 233 1.02 10.52 10.41
C LEU A 233 0.53 9.20 11.05
N LYS A 234 -0.68 9.18 11.61
CA LYS A 234 -1.29 7.95 12.16
C LYS A 234 -1.49 6.90 11.07
N GLU A 235 -1.96 7.31 9.89
CA GLU A 235 -2.11 6.43 8.73
C GLU A 235 -0.76 5.83 8.30
N ASN A 236 0.34 6.58 8.49
CA ASN A 236 1.72 6.15 8.21
C ASN A 236 2.40 5.43 9.39
N LEU A 237 1.64 4.80 10.27
CA LEU A 237 2.14 3.96 11.38
C LEU A 237 2.92 4.71 12.48
N TRP A 238 2.80 6.03 12.56
CA TRP A 238 3.42 6.75 13.67
C TRP A 238 2.73 6.36 14.97
N GLY A 239 3.51 5.92 15.94
CA GLY A 239 3.00 5.49 17.24
C GLY A 239 2.72 6.67 18.17
N GLU A 240 2.05 6.39 19.29
CA GLU A 240 1.51 7.43 20.17
C GLU A 240 2.59 8.36 20.76
N ARG A 241 3.74 7.80 21.14
CA ARG A 241 4.85 8.59 21.70
C ARG A 241 5.37 9.60 20.68
N LEU A 242 5.65 9.14 19.46
CA LEU A 242 6.16 10.02 18.41
C LEU A 242 5.11 11.06 18.01
N LEU A 243 3.83 10.69 17.93
CA LEU A 243 2.73 11.63 17.62
C LEU A 243 2.61 12.74 18.67
N GLN A 244 2.70 12.41 19.97
CA GLN A 244 2.65 13.40 21.04
C GLN A 244 3.82 14.39 20.95
N ASP A 245 5.03 13.91 20.69
CA ASP A 245 6.19 14.77 20.53
C ASP A 245 6.14 15.59 19.24
N THR A 246 5.60 15.00 18.17
CA THR A 246 5.36 15.71 16.90
C THR A 246 4.33 16.80 17.04
N GLN A 247 3.25 16.60 17.77
CA GLN A 247 2.27 17.65 18.01
C GLN A 247 2.92 18.89 18.66
N LYS A 248 3.72 18.69 19.72
CA LYS A 248 4.46 19.79 20.36
C LYS A 248 5.44 20.47 19.39
N PHE A 249 6.10 19.68 18.55
CA PHE A 249 7.03 20.17 17.54
C PHE A 249 6.32 21.02 16.49
N LEU A 250 5.19 20.57 15.97
CA LEU A 250 4.39 21.29 14.97
C LEU A 250 3.78 22.58 15.53
N GLU A 251 3.53 22.68 16.85
CA GLU A 251 3.01 23.89 17.52
C GLU A 251 4.07 24.97 17.70
N THR A 252 5.35 24.70 17.42
CA THR A 252 6.40 25.71 17.54
C THR A 252 6.20 26.84 16.54
N PRO A 253 6.46 28.13 16.91
CA PRO A 253 6.21 29.27 16.02
C PRO A 253 6.93 29.18 14.67
N ARG A 254 8.14 28.61 14.67
CA ARG A 254 8.95 28.47 13.46
C ARG A 254 8.33 27.46 12.49
N ILE A 255 7.87 26.32 12.98
CA ILE A 255 7.23 25.29 12.13
C ILE A 255 5.86 25.76 11.66
N GLN A 256 5.08 26.44 12.51
CA GLN A 256 3.81 27.05 12.11
C GLN A 256 3.98 28.06 10.97
N ALA A 257 5.00 28.91 11.05
CA ALA A 257 5.32 29.84 9.98
C ALA A 257 5.69 29.13 8.68
N SER A 258 6.46 28.03 8.75
CA SER A 258 6.82 27.21 7.58
C SER A 258 5.59 26.54 6.95
N LEU A 259 4.69 25.98 7.74
CA LEU A 259 3.46 25.36 7.24
C LEU A 259 2.55 26.39 6.54
N ALA A 260 2.41 27.59 7.10
CA ALA A 260 1.63 28.66 6.48
C ALA A 260 2.22 29.08 5.11
N GLN A 261 3.53 29.25 5.03
CA GLN A 261 4.20 29.58 3.77
C GLN A 261 4.05 28.51 2.69
N ASN A 262 4.08 27.22 3.08
CA ASN A 262 3.92 26.10 2.15
C ASN A 262 2.48 25.99 1.62
N GLN A 263 1.48 26.48 2.36
CA GLN A 263 0.07 26.51 1.91
C GLN A 263 -0.20 27.66 0.93
N GLU A 264 0.54 28.77 1.05
CA GLU A 264 0.40 29.93 0.17
C GLU A 264 1.18 29.79 -1.16
N ALA A 265 2.13 28.84 -1.23
CA ALA A 265 2.87 28.58 -2.45
C ALA A 265 1.94 28.03 -3.55
N PRO A 266 1.85 28.66 -4.75
CA PRO A 266 1.01 28.15 -5.81
C PRO A 266 1.46 26.74 -6.19
N THR A 267 0.52 25.79 -6.18
CA THR A 267 0.73 24.44 -6.74
C THR A 267 1.31 24.61 -8.15
N PRO A 268 2.46 23.99 -8.47
CA PRO A 268 2.98 24.02 -9.82
C PRO A 268 1.89 23.48 -10.77
N PRO A 269 1.68 24.12 -11.94
CA PRO A 269 0.67 23.66 -12.87
C PRO A 269 0.94 22.20 -13.18
N VAL A 270 -0.09 21.35 -12.97
CA VAL A 270 -0.09 19.97 -13.44
C VAL A 270 0.14 20.06 -14.95
N MET A 271 1.35 19.76 -15.38
CA MET A 271 1.64 19.57 -16.79
C MET A 271 0.83 18.35 -17.23
N SER A 272 -0.34 18.63 -17.81
CA SER A 272 -1.09 17.62 -18.54
C SER A 272 -0.22 17.13 -19.71
N PRO A 273 -0.20 15.83 -19.95
CA PRO A 273 0.55 15.23 -21.04
C PRO A 273 0.00 15.61 -22.42
#